data_ad5642329ba75ba7a2b7fea1f570213f
#
_entry.id   ad5642329ba75ba7a2b7fea1f570213f
#
_cell.length_a   1.000
_cell.length_b   1.000
_cell.length_c   1.000
_cell.angle_alpha   90.00
_cell.angle_beta   90.00
_cell.angle_gamma   90.00
#
_symmetry.space_group_name_H-M   'P 1'
#
loop_
_entity.id
_entity.type
_entity.pdbx_description
1 polymer ?
#
loop_
_entity_poly.entity_id
_entity_poly.type
_entity_poly.pdbx_seq_one_letter_code
_entity_poly.pdbx_strand_id
1 'polypeptide(L)'
;MRSLQKLYMILSTNFFVKTFFIFFTGLICLAVLIPSGECELKPYVAVLPVNNLSGKTAPLKEIRQSLIDTFKNQGLNVLGEEALESFMAKHRLRNTDGIDKKTAEGFGQETGVKTVLITTLELFEDNPPPKIALTSRLVSAGPNPEILWMDGVGIAGDDSPGILGLGLINSPEKLREEALQFLSKSLTVYFSEKNSAHYAGGQSRKKFRPKEFYRSPVIAQDMEYTIAVVPFFNISERKYAGDIMTTHFVRELNAFENFNVVEPGAVKETLLSMRIIMKDGISLADADLIFSRLNADLILTGLVLDYQDYQGATGKPKVNFSVLVIDRKSREVVWTSKSYNEGDDGVYFFDIGRVNTAHAMASEMVQAVVKMMVK
;
A
#
# COMPACT_ATOMS: atom_id res chain seq x y z
N MET A 1 0.71 43.14 -82.23
CA MET A 1 0.77 41.71 -81.81
C MET A 1 1.80 41.40 -80.68
N ARG A 2 2.84 42.18 -80.48
CA ARG A 2 3.81 41.89 -79.39
C ARG A 2 3.38 42.24 -77.93
N SER A 3 2.36 43.05 -77.78
CA SER A 3 1.88 43.48 -76.43
C SER A 3 0.93 42.48 -75.75
N LEU A 4 0.12 41.76 -76.54
CA LEU A 4 -0.81 40.75 -76.09
C LEU A 4 -0.12 39.44 -75.57
N GLN A 5 1.01 39.07 -76.18
CA GLN A 5 1.78 37.89 -75.72
C GLN A 5 2.47 38.12 -74.41
N LYS A 6 2.93 39.36 -74.11
CA LYS A 6 3.51 39.67 -72.80
C LYS A 6 2.47 39.64 -71.64
N LEU A 7 1.23 40.04 -71.93
CA LEU A 7 0.15 40.05 -70.95
C LEU A 7 -0.29 38.64 -70.62
N TYR A 8 -0.32 37.73 -71.60
CA TYR A 8 -0.69 36.33 -71.42
C TYR A 8 0.37 35.54 -70.56
N MET A 9 1.65 35.87 -70.76
CA MET A 9 2.76 35.24 -70.02
C MET A 9 2.83 35.68 -68.57
N ILE A 10 2.48 36.94 -68.26
CA ILE A 10 2.43 37.47 -66.88
C ILE A 10 1.21 36.94 -66.13
N LEU A 11 0.08 36.73 -66.75
CA LEU A 11 -1.15 36.17 -66.20
C LEU A 11 -1.02 34.65 -65.89
N SER A 12 -0.34 33.91 -66.79
CA SER A 12 -0.15 32.47 -66.62
C SER A 12 0.86 32.15 -65.48
N THR A 13 1.94 32.91 -65.31
CA THR A 13 2.90 32.71 -64.20
C THR A 13 2.33 33.08 -62.89
N ASN A 14 1.51 34.09 -62.75
CA ASN A 14 0.84 34.43 -61.49
C ASN A 14 -0.22 33.39 -61.05
N PHE A 15 -0.86 32.74 -62.02
CA PHE A 15 -1.85 31.69 -61.76
C PHE A 15 -1.16 30.41 -61.24
N PHE A 16 -0.04 29.99 -61.86
CA PHE A 16 0.70 28.83 -61.45
C PHE A 16 1.37 29.02 -60.04
N VAL A 17 1.90 30.19 -59.78
CA VAL A 17 2.53 30.50 -58.46
C VAL A 17 1.49 30.56 -57.34
N LYS A 18 0.30 31.14 -57.60
CA LYS A 18 -0.79 31.16 -56.61
C LYS A 18 -1.35 29.76 -56.34
N THR A 19 -1.51 28.93 -57.35
CA THR A 19 -2.01 27.55 -57.20
C THR A 19 -1.00 26.68 -56.47
N PHE A 20 0.30 26.86 -56.74
CA PHE A 20 1.36 26.12 -56.02
C PHE A 20 1.47 26.54 -54.56
N PHE A 21 1.30 27.83 -54.24
CA PHE A 21 1.31 28.33 -52.86
C PHE A 21 0.09 27.85 -52.06
N ILE A 22 -1.10 27.76 -52.66
CA ILE A 22 -2.31 27.24 -52.01
C ILE A 22 -2.19 25.72 -51.77
N PHE A 23 -1.58 24.96 -52.67
CA PHE A 23 -1.33 23.54 -52.48
C PHE A 23 -0.25 23.27 -51.38
N PHE A 24 0.80 24.12 -51.36
CA PHE A 24 1.88 23.98 -50.40
C PHE A 24 1.45 24.40 -48.96
N THR A 25 0.63 25.44 -48.82
CA THR A 25 0.02 25.82 -47.53
C THR A 25 -1.04 24.80 -47.06
N GLY A 26 -1.80 24.20 -47.98
CA GLY A 26 -2.72 23.08 -47.64
C GLY A 26 -2.01 21.83 -47.16
N LEU A 27 -0.84 21.50 -47.74
CA LEU A 27 -0.04 20.34 -47.36
C LEU A 27 0.66 20.56 -45.98
N ILE A 28 1.10 21.79 -45.67
CA ILE A 28 1.68 22.15 -44.38
C ILE A 28 0.61 22.16 -43.27
N CYS A 29 -0.61 22.61 -43.55
CA CYS A 29 -1.71 22.55 -42.58
C CYS A 29 -2.19 21.11 -42.31
N LEU A 30 -2.07 20.18 -43.28
CA LEU A 30 -2.41 18.77 -43.05
C LEU A 30 -1.35 18.05 -42.24
N ALA A 31 -0.09 18.49 -42.25
CA ALA A 31 0.99 17.91 -41.47
C ALA A 31 0.98 18.37 -39.99
N VAL A 32 0.26 19.44 -39.64
CA VAL A 32 0.16 19.96 -38.25
C VAL A 32 -1.04 19.37 -37.52
N LEU A 33 -1.91 18.60 -38.16
CA LEU A 33 -3.07 17.91 -37.58
C LEU A 33 -2.84 16.42 -37.32
N ILE A 34 -1.59 15.98 -37.25
CA ILE A 34 -1.30 14.71 -36.59
C ILE A 34 -1.37 15.03 -35.09
N PRO A 35 -2.41 14.60 -34.37
CA PRO A 35 -2.33 14.65 -32.93
C PRO A 35 -1.11 13.78 -32.58
N SER A 36 -0.07 14.39 -32.07
CA SER A 36 0.94 13.68 -31.27
C SER A 36 0.18 13.10 -30.08
N GLY A 37 -0.48 11.97 -30.30
CA GLY A 37 -0.93 11.11 -29.24
C GLY A 37 0.38 10.71 -28.55
N GLU A 38 0.73 11.42 -27.50
CA GLU A 38 1.59 10.86 -26.49
C GLU A 38 0.90 9.55 -26.10
N CYS A 39 1.43 8.46 -26.63
CA CYS A 39 1.13 7.14 -26.14
C CYS A 39 1.71 7.16 -24.72
N GLU A 40 0.90 7.63 -23.76
CA GLU A 40 1.21 7.53 -22.34
C GLU A 40 1.41 6.04 -22.10
N LEU A 41 2.68 5.63 -22.02
CA LEU A 41 3.07 4.25 -21.75
C LEU A 41 2.47 3.91 -20.39
N LYS A 42 1.36 3.14 -20.42
CA LYS A 42 0.67 2.71 -19.21
C LYS A 42 1.67 2.01 -18.29
N PRO A 43 1.65 2.31 -16.99
CA PRO A 43 2.60 1.71 -16.06
C PRO A 43 2.55 0.18 -16.14
N TYR A 44 3.75 -0.41 -16.11
CA TYR A 44 3.92 -1.85 -16.13
C TYR A 44 4.09 -2.35 -14.70
N VAL A 45 3.30 -3.32 -14.26
CA VAL A 45 3.25 -3.80 -12.88
C VAL A 45 3.57 -5.29 -12.77
N ALA A 46 4.36 -5.66 -11.75
CA ALA A 46 4.51 -7.05 -11.30
C ALA A 46 3.61 -7.30 -10.08
N VAL A 47 2.80 -8.35 -10.13
CA VAL A 47 1.96 -8.79 -9.00
C VAL A 47 2.62 -10.00 -8.37
N LEU A 48 3.19 -9.85 -7.17
CA LEU A 48 3.87 -10.94 -6.47
C LEU A 48 2.87 -12.01 -5.98
N PRO A 49 3.32 -13.25 -5.72
CA PRO A 49 2.53 -14.22 -4.98
C PRO A 49 2.08 -13.66 -3.63
N VAL A 50 0.84 -13.95 -3.25
CA VAL A 50 0.25 -13.46 -1.98
C VAL A 50 0.98 -14.09 -0.81
N ASN A 51 1.49 -13.26 0.10
CA ASN A 51 2.09 -13.69 1.35
C ASN A 51 1.00 -14.13 2.34
N ASN A 52 1.08 -15.34 2.87
CA ASN A 52 0.05 -15.90 3.76
C ASN A 52 0.49 -15.84 5.23
N LEU A 53 -0.03 -14.88 5.98
CA LEU A 53 0.14 -14.76 7.43
C LEU A 53 -1.10 -15.27 8.21
N SER A 54 -2.12 -15.80 7.53
CA SER A 54 -3.32 -16.31 8.20
C SER A 54 -3.05 -17.55 9.06
N GLY A 55 -1.99 -18.28 8.73
CA GLY A 55 -1.67 -19.57 9.37
C GLY A 55 -2.58 -20.73 8.91
N LYS A 56 -3.46 -20.48 7.93
CA LYS A 56 -4.40 -21.47 7.37
C LYS A 56 -4.19 -21.65 5.86
N THR A 57 -4.68 -22.75 5.32
CA THR A 57 -4.78 -22.93 3.86
C THR A 57 -5.82 -21.95 3.32
N ALA A 58 -5.46 -21.23 2.25
CA ALA A 58 -6.31 -20.20 1.67
C ALA A 58 -6.17 -20.16 0.15
N PRO A 59 -7.14 -19.61 -0.60
CA PRO A 59 -7.15 -19.53 -2.06
C PRO A 59 -6.25 -18.38 -2.57
N LEU A 60 -4.93 -18.51 -2.35
CA LEU A 60 -3.96 -17.46 -2.65
C LEU A 60 -3.82 -17.14 -4.13
N LYS A 61 -3.98 -18.18 -4.99
CA LYS A 61 -3.90 -18.02 -6.46
C LYS A 61 -5.09 -17.21 -6.97
N GLU A 62 -6.28 -17.51 -6.47
CA GLU A 62 -7.52 -16.82 -6.84
C GLU A 62 -7.49 -15.36 -6.39
N ILE A 63 -6.99 -15.09 -5.17
CA ILE A 63 -6.79 -13.73 -4.66
C ILE A 63 -5.83 -12.95 -5.58
N ARG A 64 -4.69 -13.54 -5.90
CA ARG A 64 -3.71 -12.93 -6.80
C ARG A 64 -4.27 -12.68 -8.19
N GLN A 65 -5.01 -13.66 -8.76
CA GLN A 65 -5.61 -13.53 -10.09
C GLN A 65 -6.61 -12.38 -10.14
N SER A 66 -7.46 -12.23 -9.13
CA SER A 66 -8.42 -11.10 -9.05
C SER A 66 -7.72 -9.74 -9.03
N LEU A 67 -6.57 -9.63 -8.36
CA LEU A 67 -5.76 -8.41 -8.37
C LEU A 67 -5.12 -8.17 -9.75
N ILE A 68 -4.61 -9.22 -10.41
CA ILE A 68 -4.11 -9.12 -11.80
C ILE A 68 -5.20 -8.61 -12.73
N ASP A 69 -6.41 -9.14 -12.62
CA ASP A 69 -7.54 -8.75 -13.46
C ASP A 69 -7.95 -7.29 -13.18
N THR A 70 -7.83 -6.83 -11.95
CA THR A 70 -8.04 -5.42 -11.59
C THR A 70 -7.09 -4.50 -12.38
N PHE A 71 -5.79 -4.79 -12.41
CA PHE A 71 -4.83 -4.01 -13.19
C PHE A 71 -5.12 -4.05 -14.69
N LYS A 72 -5.41 -5.24 -15.23
CA LYS A 72 -5.77 -5.40 -16.66
C LYS A 72 -7.01 -4.59 -17.03
N ASN A 73 -8.03 -4.57 -16.17
CA ASN A 73 -9.26 -3.80 -16.37
C ASN A 73 -9.00 -2.28 -16.34
N GLN A 74 -7.98 -1.84 -15.63
CA GLN A 74 -7.48 -0.45 -15.67
C GLN A 74 -6.63 -0.19 -16.93
N GLY A 75 -6.43 -1.20 -17.77
CA GLY A 75 -5.63 -1.14 -18.97
C GLY A 75 -4.13 -1.04 -18.70
N LEU A 76 -3.67 -1.50 -17.55
CA LEU A 76 -2.26 -1.59 -17.18
C LEU A 76 -1.68 -2.93 -17.64
N ASN A 77 -0.45 -2.91 -18.12
CA ASN A 77 0.26 -4.13 -18.48
C ASN A 77 0.79 -4.83 -17.20
N VAL A 78 0.50 -6.10 -17.05
CA VAL A 78 0.97 -6.93 -15.94
C VAL A 78 2.08 -7.86 -16.44
N LEU A 79 3.15 -7.98 -15.66
CA LEU A 79 4.25 -8.91 -15.94
C LEU A 79 3.73 -10.35 -16.02
N GLY A 80 4.08 -11.06 -17.09
CA GLY A 80 3.66 -12.45 -17.31
C GLY A 80 4.23 -13.39 -16.24
N GLU A 81 3.51 -14.48 -15.96
CA GLU A 81 3.86 -15.45 -14.91
C GLU A 81 5.26 -16.03 -15.10
N GLU A 82 5.56 -16.50 -16.31
CA GLU A 82 6.85 -17.12 -16.64
C GLU A 82 8.03 -16.17 -16.42
N ALA A 83 7.87 -14.88 -16.79
CA ALA A 83 8.88 -13.86 -16.58
C ALA A 83 9.07 -13.55 -15.08
N LEU A 84 7.97 -13.50 -14.32
CA LEU A 84 8.01 -13.30 -12.88
C LEU A 84 8.70 -14.48 -12.18
N GLU A 85 8.31 -15.72 -12.48
CA GLU A 85 8.92 -16.92 -11.90
C GLU A 85 10.42 -17.01 -12.23
N SER A 86 10.81 -16.72 -13.47
CA SER A 86 12.21 -16.67 -13.89
C SER A 86 13.00 -15.62 -13.09
N PHE A 87 12.44 -14.42 -12.92
CA PHE A 87 13.05 -13.36 -12.13
C PHE A 87 13.20 -13.78 -10.66
N MET A 88 12.12 -14.29 -10.05
CA MET A 88 12.12 -14.74 -8.65
C MET A 88 13.14 -15.89 -8.43
N ALA A 89 13.24 -16.83 -9.35
CA ALA A 89 14.21 -17.93 -9.29
C ALA A 89 15.65 -17.41 -9.38
N LYS A 90 15.94 -16.52 -10.35
CA LYS A 90 17.26 -15.90 -10.57
C LYS A 90 17.74 -15.15 -9.33
N HIS A 91 16.85 -14.34 -8.74
CA HIS A 91 17.15 -13.52 -7.57
C HIS A 91 16.94 -14.24 -6.24
N ARG A 92 16.56 -15.52 -6.27
CA ARG A 92 16.25 -16.33 -5.08
C ARG A 92 15.22 -15.68 -4.16
N LEU A 93 14.26 -14.97 -4.75
CA LEU A 93 13.20 -14.29 -4.04
C LEU A 93 12.19 -15.33 -3.55
N ARG A 94 12.29 -15.75 -2.30
CA ARG A 94 11.40 -16.73 -1.67
C ARG A 94 10.33 -16.08 -0.81
N ASN A 95 10.64 -14.90 -0.29
CA ASN A 95 9.75 -14.13 0.55
C ASN A 95 9.13 -12.99 -0.28
N THR A 96 7.81 -12.87 -0.22
CA THR A 96 7.04 -11.91 -1.00
C THR A 96 6.37 -10.84 -0.13
N ASP A 97 6.82 -10.70 1.12
CA ASP A 97 6.29 -9.73 2.07
C ASP A 97 6.94 -8.33 1.97
N GLY A 98 7.96 -8.19 1.14
CA GLY A 98 8.64 -6.94 0.87
C GLY A 98 9.71 -7.07 -0.20
N ILE A 99 10.18 -5.96 -0.71
CA ILE A 99 11.30 -5.88 -1.65
C ILE A 99 12.37 -4.93 -1.12
N ASP A 100 13.62 -5.38 -1.18
CA ASP A 100 14.76 -4.53 -0.89
C ASP A 100 15.17 -3.70 -2.12
N LYS A 101 16.07 -2.77 -1.92
CA LYS A 101 16.59 -1.89 -2.97
C LYS A 101 17.10 -2.68 -4.18
N LYS A 102 17.87 -3.74 -3.97
CA LYS A 102 18.48 -4.55 -5.03
C LYS A 102 17.41 -5.28 -5.85
N THR A 103 16.39 -5.83 -5.17
CA THR A 103 15.27 -6.50 -5.80
C THR A 103 14.43 -5.51 -6.61
N ALA A 104 14.16 -4.32 -6.07
CA ALA A 104 13.42 -3.27 -6.77
C ALA A 104 14.16 -2.78 -8.03
N GLU A 105 15.46 -2.53 -7.93
CA GLU A 105 16.30 -2.18 -9.10
C GLU A 105 16.29 -3.30 -10.15
N GLY A 106 16.42 -4.56 -9.73
CA GLY A 106 16.38 -5.73 -10.60
C GLY A 106 15.06 -5.81 -11.39
N PHE A 107 13.92 -5.62 -10.72
CA PHE A 107 12.62 -5.57 -11.41
C PHE A 107 12.61 -4.49 -12.49
N GLY A 108 13.04 -3.27 -12.17
CA GLY A 108 13.06 -2.17 -13.15
C GLY A 108 13.99 -2.45 -14.34
N GLN A 109 15.20 -2.93 -14.08
CA GLN A 109 16.24 -3.10 -15.11
C GLN A 109 16.03 -4.34 -15.99
N GLU A 110 15.63 -5.47 -15.39
CA GLU A 110 15.57 -6.74 -16.12
C GLU A 110 14.21 -7.00 -16.76
N THR A 111 13.13 -6.54 -16.15
CA THR A 111 11.77 -6.82 -16.63
C THR A 111 11.06 -5.60 -17.21
N GLY A 112 11.61 -4.40 -17.03
CA GLY A 112 10.99 -3.14 -17.43
C GLY A 112 9.80 -2.71 -16.57
N VAL A 113 9.53 -3.40 -15.46
CA VAL A 113 8.45 -3.11 -14.52
C VAL A 113 8.70 -1.76 -13.85
N LYS A 114 7.65 -0.98 -13.69
CA LYS A 114 7.68 0.32 -12.99
C LYS A 114 7.26 0.20 -11.54
N THR A 115 6.38 -0.75 -11.26
CA THR A 115 5.81 -0.95 -9.91
C THR A 115 5.64 -2.43 -9.59
N VAL A 116 5.65 -2.74 -8.30
CA VAL A 116 5.47 -4.10 -7.77
C VAL A 116 4.33 -4.07 -6.76
N LEU A 117 3.30 -4.90 -6.98
CA LEU A 117 2.22 -5.09 -6.01
C LEU A 117 2.59 -6.22 -5.05
N ILE A 118 2.56 -5.92 -3.77
CA ILE A 118 2.80 -6.83 -2.66
C ILE A 118 1.52 -6.96 -1.87
N THR A 119 1.00 -8.19 -1.75
CA THR A 119 -0.25 -8.47 -1.02
C THR A 119 -0.03 -9.49 0.07
N THR A 120 -0.58 -9.22 1.24
CA THR A 120 -0.56 -10.10 2.41
C THR A 120 -1.96 -10.49 2.80
N LEU A 121 -2.21 -11.78 2.97
CA LEU A 121 -3.41 -12.32 3.59
C LEU A 121 -3.15 -12.51 5.08
N GLU A 122 -3.81 -11.72 5.90
CA GLU A 122 -3.59 -11.68 7.35
C GLU A 122 -4.57 -12.60 8.10
N LEU A 123 -5.80 -12.69 7.63
CA LEU A 123 -6.85 -13.51 8.23
C LEU A 123 -7.62 -14.24 7.13
N PHE A 124 -7.87 -15.51 7.33
CA PHE A 124 -8.77 -16.31 6.51
C PHE A 124 -9.50 -17.32 7.40
N GLU A 125 -10.81 -17.20 7.50
CA GLU A 125 -11.69 -18.12 8.20
C GLU A 125 -12.87 -18.43 7.31
N ASP A 126 -13.04 -19.70 6.97
CA ASP A 126 -14.08 -20.21 6.07
C ASP A 126 -15.32 -20.71 6.81
N ASN A 127 -15.23 -20.91 8.13
CA ASN A 127 -16.39 -21.28 8.96
C ASN A 127 -17.33 -20.08 9.15
N PRO A 128 -18.66 -20.27 9.08
CA PRO A 128 -19.63 -19.20 9.31
C PRO A 128 -19.61 -18.64 10.75
N PRO A 129 -19.63 -17.30 10.92
CA PRO A 129 -19.46 -16.29 9.89
C PRO A 129 -18.02 -16.23 9.39
N PRO A 130 -17.80 -16.26 8.04
CA PRO A 130 -16.46 -16.23 7.49
C PRO A 130 -15.79 -14.89 7.77
N LYS A 131 -14.44 -14.88 7.76
CA LYS A 131 -13.64 -13.67 7.98
C LYS A 131 -12.46 -13.64 7.02
N ILE A 132 -12.13 -12.45 6.54
CA ILE A 132 -10.96 -12.23 5.70
C ILE A 132 -10.30 -10.89 6.04
N ALA A 133 -8.96 -10.86 6.04
CA ALA A 133 -8.22 -9.62 6.07
C ALA A 133 -7.06 -9.67 5.08
N LEU A 134 -6.97 -8.62 4.28
CA LEU A 134 -5.98 -8.42 3.24
C LEU A 134 -5.36 -7.04 3.38
N THR A 135 -4.06 -6.95 3.15
CA THR A 135 -3.36 -5.68 2.97
C THR A 135 -2.54 -5.74 1.70
N SER A 136 -2.61 -4.70 0.88
CA SER A 136 -1.85 -4.61 -0.36
C SER A 136 -1.12 -3.28 -0.43
N ARG A 137 0.09 -3.28 -1.01
CA ARG A 137 0.84 -2.07 -1.30
C ARG A 137 1.51 -2.13 -2.66
N LEU A 138 1.55 -0.98 -3.32
CA LEU A 138 2.23 -0.76 -4.59
C LEU A 138 3.53 -0.05 -4.32
N VAL A 139 4.64 -0.65 -4.72
CA VAL A 139 6.00 -0.15 -4.47
C VAL A 139 6.67 0.17 -5.80
N SER A 140 7.41 1.28 -5.89
CA SER A 140 8.15 1.63 -7.09
C SER A 140 9.31 0.66 -7.35
N ALA A 141 9.53 0.29 -8.62
CA ALA A 141 10.64 -0.52 -9.06
C ALA A 141 11.81 0.39 -9.49
N GLY A 142 12.80 0.57 -8.61
CA GLY A 142 13.92 1.45 -8.86
C GLY A 142 14.94 1.49 -7.72
N PRO A 143 15.93 2.38 -7.80
CA PRO A 143 17.02 2.44 -6.83
C PRO A 143 16.59 2.89 -5.43
N ASN A 144 15.45 3.53 -5.31
CA ASN A 144 14.85 3.91 -4.04
C ASN A 144 13.39 3.46 -4.07
N PRO A 145 13.08 2.26 -3.57
CA PRO A 145 11.71 1.76 -3.55
C PRO A 145 10.85 2.57 -2.57
N GLU A 146 9.79 3.18 -3.10
CA GLU A 146 8.83 4.00 -2.35
C GLU A 146 7.46 3.32 -2.34
N ILE A 147 6.74 3.42 -1.25
CA ILE A 147 5.36 2.93 -1.16
C ILE A 147 4.45 3.98 -1.80
N LEU A 148 4.01 3.70 -3.02
CA LEU A 148 3.19 4.61 -3.82
C LEU A 148 1.71 4.60 -3.42
N TRP A 149 1.22 3.44 -3.01
CA TRP A 149 -0.13 3.22 -2.53
C TRP A 149 -0.13 2.06 -1.55
N MET A 150 -0.96 2.13 -0.53
CA MET A 150 -1.18 1.05 0.42
C MET A 150 -2.57 1.13 1.00
N ASP A 151 -3.28 0.00 1.01
CA ASP A 151 -4.58 -0.11 1.66
C ASP A 151 -4.82 -1.52 2.21
N GLY A 152 -5.80 -1.65 3.09
CA GLY A 152 -6.13 -2.92 3.73
C GLY A 152 -7.59 -2.99 4.13
N VAL A 153 -8.10 -4.20 4.13
CA VAL A 153 -9.49 -4.52 4.46
C VAL A 153 -9.54 -5.72 5.40
N GLY A 154 -10.34 -5.61 6.45
CA GLY A 154 -10.63 -6.73 7.35
C GLY A 154 -12.13 -6.75 7.62
N ILE A 155 -12.83 -7.76 7.10
CA ILE A 155 -14.27 -7.90 7.17
C ILE A 155 -14.68 -9.29 7.65
N ALA A 156 -15.85 -9.33 8.29
CA ALA A 156 -16.50 -10.55 8.72
C ALA A 156 -17.90 -10.64 8.10
N GLY A 157 -18.38 -11.85 7.89
CA GLY A 157 -19.71 -12.10 7.31
C GLY A 157 -20.86 -11.56 8.15
N ASP A 158 -20.61 -11.24 9.43
CA ASP A 158 -21.57 -10.67 10.38
C ASP A 158 -21.32 -9.17 10.69
N ASP A 159 -20.52 -8.46 9.89
CA ASP A 159 -20.28 -7.02 10.08
C ASP A 159 -21.53 -6.16 9.85
N SER A 160 -22.44 -6.62 9.01
CA SER A 160 -23.68 -5.91 8.66
C SER A 160 -24.86 -6.88 8.61
N PRO A 161 -25.29 -7.45 9.76
CA PRO A 161 -26.30 -8.49 9.77
C PRO A 161 -27.67 -8.02 9.26
N GLY A 162 -27.94 -6.71 9.31
CA GLY A 162 -29.21 -6.13 8.89
C GLY A 162 -30.38 -6.57 9.78
N ILE A 163 -31.61 -6.21 9.34
CA ILE A 163 -32.83 -6.65 10.03
C ILE A 163 -33.02 -8.14 9.76
N LEU A 164 -33.22 -8.92 10.82
CA LEU A 164 -33.44 -10.37 10.78
C LEU A 164 -32.30 -11.19 10.15
N GLY A 165 -31.07 -10.66 10.13
CA GLY A 165 -29.91 -11.37 9.57
C GLY A 165 -29.87 -11.42 8.04
N LEU A 166 -30.68 -10.62 7.34
CA LEU A 166 -30.71 -10.61 5.87
C LEU A 166 -29.43 -10.09 5.22
N GLY A 167 -28.57 -9.40 5.98
CA GLY A 167 -27.26 -8.93 5.53
C GLY A 167 -26.10 -9.86 5.85
N LEU A 168 -26.34 -11.04 6.44
CA LEU A 168 -25.27 -11.98 6.76
C LEU A 168 -24.67 -12.60 5.50
N ILE A 169 -23.35 -12.60 5.42
CA ILE A 169 -22.59 -13.27 4.37
C ILE A 169 -22.05 -14.57 4.97
N ASN A 170 -22.61 -15.70 4.53
CA ASN A 170 -22.19 -17.03 4.99
C ASN A 170 -21.23 -17.73 4.01
N SER A 171 -21.04 -17.20 2.78
CA SER A 171 -20.11 -17.75 1.79
C SER A 171 -18.75 -17.06 1.91
N PRO A 172 -17.68 -17.82 2.18
CA PRO A 172 -16.30 -17.32 2.17
C PRO A 172 -15.91 -16.71 0.82
N GLU A 173 -16.41 -17.27 -0.29
CA GLU A 173 -16.13 -16.79 -1.65
C GLU A 173 -16.72 -15.40 -1.85
N LYS A 174 -17.98 -15.19 -1.44
CA LYS A 174 -18.64 -13.89 -1.54
C LYS A 174 -17.93 -12.84 -0.67
N LEU A 175 -17.55 -13.20 0.55
CA LEU A 175 -16.81 -12.30 1.43
C LEU A 175 -15.45 -11.93 0.86
N ARG A 176 -14.74 -12.90 0.25
CA ARG A 176 -13.47 -12.66 -0.47
C ARG A 176 -13.66 -11.70 -1.64
N GLU A 177 -14.71 -11.87 -2.43
CA GLU A 177 -15.04 -10.95 -3.53
C GLU A 177 -15.27 -9.53 -3.04
N GLU A 178 -16.00 -9.34 -1.94
CA GLU A 178 -16.21 -8.01 -1.34
C GLU A 178 -14.90 -7.38 -0.86
N ALA A 179 -14.03 -8.16 -0.20
CA ALA A 179 -12.71 -7.68 0.22
C ALA A 179 -11.85 -7.26 -0.98
N LEU A 180 -11.83 -8.04 -2.05
CA LEU A 180 -11.10 -7.73 -3.27
C LEU A 180 -11.68 -6.54 -4.02
N GLN A 181 -13.01 -6.38 -4.05
CA GLN A 181 -13.67 -5.20 -4.62
C GLN A 181 -13.28 -3.92 -3.87
N PHE A 182 -13.17 -3.99 -2.53
CA PHE A 182 -12.70 -2.85 -1.72
C PHE A 182 -11.29 -2.42 -2.15
N LEU A 183 -10.34 -3.36 -2.19
CA LEU A 183 -8.96 -3.06 -2.60
C LEU A 183 -8.88 -2.58 -4.05
N SER A 184 -9.64 -3.21 -4.95
CA SER A 184 -9.70 -2.82 -6.37
C SER A 184 -10.23 -1.40 -6.55
N LYS A 185 -11.26 -1.03 -5.80
CA LYS A 185 -11.82 0.33 -5.81
C LYS A 185 -10.82 1.36 -5.30
N SER A 186 -10.16 1.08 -4.17
CA SER A 186 -9.13 1.95 -3.60
C SER A 186 -7.96 2.16 -4.59
N LEU A 187 -7.49 1.09 -5.22
CA LEU A 187 -6.44 1.15 -6.23
C LEU A 187 -6.89 1.94 -7.49
N THR A 188 -8.15 1.79 -7.91
CA THR A 188 -8.72 2.55 -9.02
C THR A 188 -8.73 4.05 -8.73
N VAL A 189 -9.11 4.45 -7.52
CA VAL A 189 -9.08 5.85 -7.07
C VAL A 189 -7.66 6.39 -7.14
N TYR A 190 -6.67 5.65 -6.65
CA TYR A 190 -5.25 6.03 -6.73
C TYR A 190 -4.81 6.35 -8.17
N PHE A 191 -5.17 5.52 -9.15
CA PHE A 191 -4.81 5.76 -10.55
C PHE A 191 -5.60 6.88 -11.20
N SER A 192 -6.86 7.12 -10.79
CA SER A 192 -7.72 8.16 -11.38
C SER A 192 -7.41 9.57 -10.85
N GLU A 193 -7.01 9.70 -9.60
CA GLU A 193 -6.71 10.96 -8.93
C GLU A 193 -5.25 11.41 -9.04
N LYS A 194 -4.53 10.94 -10.07
CA LYS A 194 -3.12 11.28 -10.34
C LYS A 194 -2.20 11.09 -9.13
N ASN A 195 -2.28 9.91 -8.53
CA ASN A 195 -1.40 9.50 -7.43
C ASN A 195 -1.56 10.30 -6.12
N SER A 196 -2.69 10.94 -5.90
CA SER A 196 -2.99 11.68 -4.67
C SER A 196 -3.82 10.89 -3.65
N ALA A 197 -3.75 9.56 -3.67
CA ALA A 197 -4.47 8.72 -2.73
C ALA A 197 -3.81 8.73 -1.34
N HIS A 198 -3.85 9.88 -0.68
CA HIS A 198 -3.79 9.88 0.77
C HIS A 198 -5.12 9.33 1.28
N TYR A 199 -5.09 8.13 1.84
CA TYR A 199 -6.23 7.57 2.56
C TYR A 199 -6.68 8.59 3.61
N ALA A 200 -7.78 9.30 3.34
CA ALA A 200 -8.41 10.16 4.32
C ALA A 200 -9.00 9.26 5.41
N GLY A 201 -8.14 8.78 6.27
CA GLY A 201 -8.52 7.95 7.40
C GLY A 201 -9.62 8.64 8.17
N GLY A 202 -10.77 7.99 8.29
CA GLY A 202 -11.93 8.48 9.03
C GLY A 202 -11.55 8.98 10.43
N GLN A 203 -12.43 9.69 11.11
CA GLN A 203 -12.16 10.10 12.49
C GLN A 203 -12.01 8.85 13.36
N SER A 204 -10.80 8.66 13.93
CA SER A 204 -10.58 7.58 14.89
C SER A 204 -11.56 7.70 16.06
N ARG A 205 -12.28 6.63 16.35
CA ARG A 205 -13.21 6.56 17.48
C ARG A 205 -12.46 6.71 18.81
N LYS A 206 -12.98 7.52 19.74
CA LYS A 206 -12.33 7.80 21.04
C LYS A 206 -11.95 6.55 21.82
N LYS A 207 -12.73 5.47 21.69
CA LYS A 207 -12.50 4.20 22.41
C LYS A 207 -11.19 3.52 22.03
N PHE A 208 -10.65 3.78 20.84
CA PHE A 208 -9.41 3.17 20.34
C PHE A 208 -8.15 3.98 20.62
N ARG A 209 -8.26 5.10 21.33
CA ARG A 209 -7.08 5.87 21.75
C ARG A 209 -6.23 5.06 22.72
N PRO A 210 -4.90 5.24 22.69
CA PRO A 210 -4.01 4.65 23.68
C PRO A 210 -4.48 4.93 25.10
N LYS A 211 -4.35 3.94 25.97
CA LYS A 211 -4.70 4.08 27.40
C LYS A 211 -3.63 4.88 28.14
N GLU A 212 -2.38 4.72 27.74
CA GLU A 212 -1.22 5.43 28.26
C GLU A 212 -0.39 5.91 27.09
N PHE A 213 0.16 7.12 27.16
CA PHE A 213 1.09 7.62 26.17
C PHE A 213 2.00 8.70 26.73
N TYR A 214 3.19 8.82 26.14
CA TYR A 214 4.12 9.93 26.32
C TYR A 214 4.48 10.47 24.92
N ARG A 215 4.57 11.78 24.81
CA ARG A 215 5.01 12.47 23.60
C ARG A 215 6.02 13.55 23.95
N SER A 216 7.19 13.48 23.33
CA SER A 216 8.17 14.56 23.37
C SER A 216 7.77 15.70 22.41
N PRO A 217 8.05 16.95 22.76
CA PRO A 217 7.83 18.08 21.85
C PRO A 217 8.78 18.10 20.64
N VAL A 218 9.72 17.17 20.56
CA VAL A 218 10.71 17.08 19.47
C VAL A 218 10.06 16.72 18.13
N ILE A 219 8.95 15.97 18.13
CA ILE A 219 8.21 15.67 16.87
C ILE A 219 7.43 16.93 16.48
N ALA A 220 7.95 17.67 15.49
CA ALA A 220 7.33 18.87 14.96
C ALA A 220 6.33 18.52 13.85
N GLN A 221 5.19 19.23 13.82
CA GLN A 221 4.12 18.98 12.84
C GLN A 221 4.50 19.40 11.41
N ASP A 222 5.39 20.37 11.27
CA ASP A 222 5.75 21.01 10.00
C ASP A 222 7.04 20.39 9.38
N MET A 223 7.52 19.27 9.91
CA MET A 223 8.73 18.61 9.42
C MET A 223 8.39 17.28 8.77
N GLU A 224 9.08 16.99 7.68
CA GLU A 224 9.09 15.67 7.06
C GLU A 224 10.13 14.78 7.75
N TYR A 225 9.76 13.53 8.02
CA TYR A 225 10.62 12.54 8.65
C TYR A 225 10.68 11.27 7.81
N THR A 226 11.88 10.77 7.57
CA THR A 226 12.05 9.40 7.09
C THR A 226 11.93 8.45 8.29
N ILE A 227 10.93 7.57 8.26
CA ILE A 227 10.64 6.66 9.36
C ILE A 227 10.81 5.19 8.95
N ALA A 228 11.60 4.45 9.71
CA ALA A 228 11.73 3.00 9.58
C ALA A 228 10.85 2.31 10.63
N VAL A 229 9.88 1.50 10.16
CA VAL A 229 9.08 0.65 11.04
C VAL A 229 9.76 -0.70 11.15
N VAL A 230 10.36 -0.95 12.29
CA VAL A 230 11.04 -2.22 12.58
C VAL A 230 10.03 -3.24 13.07
N PRO A 231 10.12 -4.51 12.67
CA PRO A 231 9.17 -5.54 13.06
C PRO A 231 8.90 -5.56 14.57
N PHE A 232 7.62 -5.62 14.93
CA PHE A 232 7.21 -5.69 16.33
C PHE A 232 7.58 -7.03 16.92
N PHE A 233 8.10 -7.01 18.15
CA PHE A 233 8.30 -8.23 18.90
C PHE A 233 6.95 -8.84 19.28
N ASN A 234 6.78 -10.14 19.07
CA ASN A 234 5.50 -10.82 19.27
C ASN A 234 5.60 -11.84 20.42
N ILE A 235 4.86 -11.59 21.49
CA ILE A 235 4.69 -12.54 22.60
C ILE A 235 3.27 -13.10 22.69
N SER A 236 2.39 -12.68 21.75
CA SER A 236 1.04 -13.22 21.64
C SER A 236 1.06 -14.65 21.09
N GLU A 237 -0.02 -15.39 21.27
CA GLU A 237 -0.19 -16.72 20.70
C GLU A 237 -0.37 -16.70 19.17
N ARG A 238 -0.73 -15.56 18.62
CA ARG A 238 -0.96 -15.39 17.18
C ARG A 238 0.39 -15.34 16.45
N LYS A 239 0.69 -16.38 15.69
CA LYS A 239 1.83 -16.39 14.78
C LYS A 239 1.76 -15.19 13.83
N TYR A 240 2.87 -14.52 13.59
CA TYR A 240 2.98 -13.34 12.71
C TYR A 240 2.27 -12.07 13.19
N ALA A 241 1.74 -12.00 14.41
CA ALA A 241 1.10 -10.78 14.90
C ALA A 241 2.03 -9.56 14.88
N GLY A 242 3.33 -9.75 15.08
CA GLY A 242 4.34 -8.68 14.96
C GLY A 242 4.45 -8.14 13.55
N ASP A 243 4.49 -9.01 12.52
CA ASP A 243 4.52 -8.60 11.11
C ASP A 243 3.22 -7.89 10.71
N ILE A 244 2.08 -8.40 11.16
CA ILE A 244 0.76 -7.80 10.93
C ILE A 244 0.70 -6.39 11.54
N MET A 245 1.11 -6.22 12.81
CA MET A 245 1.14 -4.90 13.45
C MET A 245 2.10 -3.94 12.75
N THR A 246 3.27 -4.42 12.32
CA THR A 246 4.21 -3.64 11.51
C THR A 246 3.54 -3.12 10.23
N THR A 247 2.80 -3.98 9.53
CA THR A 247 2.06 -3.62 8.32
C THR A 247 1.00 -2.55 8.59
N HIS A 248 0.26 -2.63 9.69
CA HIS A 248 -0.70 -1.59 10.09
C HIS A 248 -0.02 -0.23 10.33
N PHE A 249 1.11 -0.21 11.02
CA PHE A 249 1.85 1.04 11.25
C PHE A 249 2.42 1.63 9.96
N VAL A 250 2.99 0.80 9.08
CA VAL A 250 3.46 1.23 7.76
C VAL A 250 2.32 1.88 6.98
N ARG A 251 1.13 1.26 6.94
CA ARG A 251 -0.02 1.79 6.23
C ARG A 251 -0.49 3.13 6.78
N GLU A 252 -0.68 3.22 8.09
CA GLU A 252 -1.18 4.45 8.69
C GLU A 252 -0.18 5.60 8.63
N LEU A 253 1.12 5.34 8.79
CA LEU A 253 2.16 6.36 8.62
C LEU A 253 2.26 6.83 7.18
N ASN A 254 2.20 5.92 6.20
CA ASN A 254 2.25 6.26 4.78
C ASN A 254 1.06 7.13 4.32
N ALA A 255 -0.02 7.17 5.10
CA ALA A 255 -1.18 8.04 4.84
C ALA A 255 -0.96 9.51 5.27
N PHE A 256 0.15 9.83 5.94
CA PHE A 256 0.48 11.18 6.39
C PHE A 256 1.66 11.74 5.58
N GLU A 257 1.51 12.92 5.02
CA GLU A 257 2.54 13.62 4.23
C GLU A 257 3.83 13.90 5.01
N ASN A 258 3.74 13.94 6.34
CA ASN A 258 4.89 14.17 7.22
C ASN A 258 5.86 12.98 7.29
N PHE A 259 5.48 11.81 6.80
CA PHE A 259 6.29 10.61 6.90
C PHE A 259 6.64 10.01 5.54
N ASN A 260 7.92 9.92 5.28
CA ASN A 260 8.46 9.07 4.22
C ASN A 260 8.77 7.70 4.84
N VAL A 261 7.90 6.72 4.63
CA VAL A 261 8.00 5.39 5.26
C VAL A 261 8.94 4.51 4.46
N VAL A 262 9.98 3.99 5.12
CA VAL A 262 10.92 3.05 4.50
C VAL A 262 10.21 1.73 4.19
N GLU A 263 10.39 1.22 2.96
CA GLU A 263 9.81 -0.06 2.55
C GLU A 263 10.22 -1.20 3.50
N PRO A 264 9.27 -2.00 4.03
CA PRO A 264 9.55 -3.07 4.98
C PRO A 264 10.60 -4.09 4.53
N GLY A 265 10.69 -4.36 3.23
CA GLY A 265 11.73 -5.25 2.68
C GLY A 265 13.13 -4.72 2.87
N ALA A 266 13.34 -3.39 2.74
CA ALA A 266 14.62 -2.75 3.01
C ALA A 266 14.98 -2.77 4.51
N VAL A 267 13.98 -2.61 5.38
CA VAL A 267 14.17 -2.75 6.83
C VAL A 267 14.58 -4.19 7.18
N LYS A 268 13.85 -5.19 6.68
CA LYS A 268 14.15 -6.62 6.92
C LYS A 268 15.53 -7.01 6.38
N GLU A 269 15.90 -6.56 5.18
CA GLU A 269 17.24 -6.79 4.61
C GLU A 269 18.32 -6.19 5.51
N THR A 270 18.13 -4.98 6.01
CA THR A 270 19.07 -4.32 6.93
C THR A 270 19.26 -5.13 8.20
N LEU A 271 18.18 -5.57 8.84
CA LEU A 271 18.25 -6.40 10.05
C LEU A 271 19.00 -7.72 9.79
N LEU A 272 18.72 -8.38 8.67
CA LEU A 272 19.37 -9.64 8.30
C LEU A 272 20.85 -9.47 7.97
N SER A 273 21.20 -8.45 7.16
CA SER A 273 22.58 -8.20 6.74
C SER A 273 23.48 -7.82 7.92
N MET A 274 22.94 -7.11 8.89
CA MET A 274 23.63 -6.71 10.12
C MET A 274 23.53 -7.73 11.25
N ARG A 275 22.80 -8.84 11.05
CA ARG A 275 22.57 -9.88 12.06
C ARG A 275 21.96 -9.33 13.36
N ILE A 276 21.10 -8.33 13.24
CA ILE A 276 20.38 -7.76 14.37
C ILE A 276 19.29 -8.75 14.79
N ILE A 277 19.41 -9.27 16.01
CA ILE A 277 18.45 -10.19 16.60
C ILE A 277 17.67 -9.44 17.66
N MET A 278 16.39 -9.18 17.38
CA MET A 278 15.50 -8.50 18.30
C MET A 278 14.87 -9.53 19.25
N LYS A 279 15.32 -9.57 20.50
CA LYS A 279 14.75 -10.45 21.53
C LYS A 279 13.72 -9.73 22.40
N ASP A 280 13.99 -8.50 22.81
CA ASP A 280 13.17 -7.72 23.74
C ASP A 280 13.02 -6.24 23.33
N GLY A 281 13.29 -5.93 22.07
CA GLY A 281 13.31 -4.57 21.52
C GLY A 281 14.60 -4.26 20.76
N ILE A 282 14.82 -2.98 20.48
CA ILE A 282 16.03 -2.48 19.81
C ILE A 282 16.98 -1.87 20.84
N SER A 283 18.25 -2.27 20.82
CA SER A 283 19.29 -1.58 21.55
C SER A 283 19.63 -0.23 20.88
N LEU A 284 20.15 0.75 21.62
CA LEU A 284 20.58 2.02 21.02
C LEU A 284 21.69 1.82 19.96
N ALA A 285 22.57 0.84 20.16
CA ALA A 285 23.62 0.50 19.19
C ALA A 285 23.01 -0.04 17.88
N ASP A 286 22.02 -0.94 17.97
CA ASP A 286 21.32 -1.44 16.79
C ASP A 286 20.51 -0.33 16.11
N ALA A 287 19.89 0.56 16.89
CA ALA A 287 19.19 1.72 16.36
C ALA A 287 20.12 2.62 15.54
N ASP A 288 21.33 2.92 16.02
CA ASP A 288 22.34 3.71 15.29
C ASP A 288 22.73 3.07 13.95
N LEU A 289 22.86 1.74 13.91
CA LEU A 289 23.13 1.01 12.67
C LEU A 289 21.98 1.12 11.69
N ILE A 290 20.73 0.95 12.15
CA ILE A 290 19.53 1.06 11.32
C ILE A 290 19.38 2.49 10.78
N PHE A 291 19.53 3.52 11.64
CA PHE A 291 19.51 4.91 11.23
C PHE A 291 20.52 5.22 10.14
N SER A 292 21.74 4.73 10.29
CA SER A 292 22.81 4.96 9.32
C SER A 292 22.54 4.26 7.99
N ARG A 293 22.08 3.00 8.03
CA ARG A 293 21.88 2.18 6.84
C ARG A 293 20.68 2.60 6.01
N LEU A 294 19.58 2.96 6.66
CA LEU A 294 18.32 3.34 6.02
C LEU A 294 18.19 4.86 5.83
N ASN A 295 19.15 5.64 6.35
CA ASN A 295 19.06 7.10 6.42
C ASN A 295 17.72 7.58 7.04
N ALA A 296 17.24 6.85 8.05
CA ALA A 296 16.00 7.19 8.74
C ALA A 296 16.25 8.27 9.81
N ASP A 297 15.24 9.11 10.05
CA ASP A 297 15.22 10.10 11.13
C ASP A 297 14.58 9.52 12.39
N LEU A 298 13.59 8.65 12.19
CA LEU A 298 12.82 7.99 13.25
C LEU A 298 12.83 6.48 13.07
N ILE A 299 12.89 5.75 14.18
CA ILE A 299 12.62 4.31 14.22
C ILE A 299 11.38 4.09 15.08
N LEU A 300 10.38 3.42 14.51
CA LEU A 300 9.21 2.94 15.22
C LEU A 300 9.32 1.43 15.40
N THR A 301 9.08 0.96 16.61
CA THR A 301 8.98 -0.47 16.95
C THR A 301 8.02 -0.67 18.10
N GLY A 302 7.77 -1.90 18.49
CA GLY A 302 6.86 -2.19 19.59
C GLY A 302 6.81 -3.66 19.97
N LEU A 303 5.87 -3.95 20.85
CA LEU A 303 5.59 -5.27 21.39
C LEU A 303 4.11 -5.59 21.19
N VAL A 304 3.80 -6.74 20.63
CA VAL A 304 2.43 -7.28 20.56
C VAL A 304 2.27 -8.27 21.72
N LEU A 305 1.37 -7.91 22.65
CA LEU A 305 1.05 -8.73 23.82
C LEU A 305 -0.13 -9.67 23.54
N ASP A 306 -1.11 -9.19 22.75
CA ASP A 306 -2.26 -9.99 22.36
C ASP A 306 -2.77 -9.56 20.98
N TYR A 307 -3.15 -10.51 20.15
CA TYR A 307 -3.77 -10.29 18.84
C TYR A 307 -4.61 -11.51 18.50
N GLN A 308 -5.88 -11.47 18.81
CA GLN A 308 -6.77 -12.62 18.69
C GLN A 308 -8.00 -12.29 17.87
N ASP A 309 -8.27 -13.15 16.89
CA ASP A 309 -9.58 -13.29 16.29
C ASP A 309 -10.32 -14.44 16.99
N TYR A 310 -11.65 -14.40 16.95
CA TYR A 310 -12.48 -15.48 17.47
C TYR A 310 -13.10 -16.31 16.34
N GLN A 311 -13.47 -17.54 16.64
CA GLN A 311 -14.19 -18.42 15.72
C GLN A 311 -15.67 -18.51 16.12
N GLY A 312 -16.55 -18.68 15.10
CA GLY A 312 -18.00 -18.78 15.31
C GLY A 312 -18.68 -17.42 15.53
N ALA A 313 -19.96 -17.47 15.90
CA ALA A 313 -20.81 -16.29 16.05
C ALA A 313 -20.69 -15.59 17.41
N THR A 314 -20.11 -16.26 18.40
CA THR A 314 -19.96 -15.73 19.76
C THR A 314 -18.49 -15.54 20.10
N GLY A 315 -18.14 -14.33 20.48
CA GLY A 315 -16.78 -13.97 20.80
C GLY A 315 -16.47 -12.55 20.38
N LYS A 316 -15.24 -12.11 20.62
CA LYS A 316 -14.76 -10.77 20.30
C LYS A 316 -13.27 -10.80 20.03
N PRO A 317 -12.80 -10.04 19.04
CA PRO A 317 -11.38 -9.88 18.83
C PRO A 317 -10.74 -9.10 19.98
N LYS A 318 -9.45 -9.37 20.22
CA LYS A 318 -8.64 -8.68 21.24
C LYS A 318 -7.33 -8.24 20.61
N VAL A 319 -6.93 -7.00 20.86
CA VAL A 319 -5.64 -6.45 20.43
C VAL A 319 -5.02 -5.68 21.59
N ASN A 320 -3.77 -6.02 21.91
CA ASN A 320 -2.97 -5.38 22.94
C ASN A 320 -1.54 -5.21 22.45
N PHE A 321 -1.06 -3.98 22.40
CA PHE A 321 0.30 -3.67 21.97
C PHE A 321 0.85 -2.41 22.63
N SER A 322 2.17 -2.33 22.65
CA SER A 322 2.90 -1.11 22.99
C SER A 322 3.78 -0.68 21.84
N VAL A 323 4.04 0.62 21.77
CA VAL A 323 4.84 1.26 20.71
C VAL A 323 5.84 2.18 21.33
N LEU A 324 7.00 2.29 20.73
CA LEU A 324 7.98 3.32 21.01
C LEU A 324 8.56 3.87 19.69
N VAL A 325 8.93 5.16 19.71
CA VAL A 325 9.62 5.83 18.62
C VAL A 325 10.90 6.46 19.16
N ILE A 326 12.01 6.18 18.49
CA ILE A 326 13.34 6.72 18.82
C ILE A 326 13.71 7.76 17.76
N ASP A 327 14.17 8.91 18.21
CA ASP A 327 14.71 9.97 17.33
C ASP A 327 16.22 9.81 17.16
N ARG A 328 16.69 9.95 15.90
CA ARG A 328 18.12 9.84 15.54
C ARG A 328 18.98 10.92 16.16
N LYS A 329 18.48 12.17 16.22
CA LYS A 329 19.26 13.33 16.65
C LYS A 329 19.47 13.34 18.18
N SER A 330 18.38 13.17 18.90
CA SER A 330 18.45 13.15 20.38
C SER A 330 18.87 11.79 20.94
N ARG A 331 18.67 10.70 20.16
CA ARG A 331 18.83 9.30 20.61
C ARG A 331 17.91 8.95 21.78
N GLU A 332 16.79 9.65 21.89
CA GLU A 332 15.80 9.49 22.94
C GLU A 332 14.50 8.91 22.41
N VAL A 333 13.72 8.34 23.31
CA VAL A 333 12.35 7.93 23.02
C VAL A 333 11.47 9.18 22.96
N VAL A 334 10.97 9.49 21.77
CA VAL A 334 10.14 10.68 21.52
C VAL A 334 8.64 10.40 21.54
N TRP A 335 8.26 9.13 21.46
CA TRP A 335 6.90 8.65 21.63
C TRP A 335 6.91 7.27 22.27
N THR A 336 5.99 7.05 23.22
CA THR A 336 5.61 5.72 23.67
C THR A 336 4.12 5.67 23.96
N SER A 337 3.50 4.52 23.69
CA SER A 337 2.09 4.31 24.03
C SER A 337 1.77 2.85 24.30
N LYS A 338 0.68 2.63 25.10
CA LYS A 338 0.08 1.32 25.32
C LYS A 338 -1.39 1.36 24.90
N SER A 339 -1.79 0.40 24.10
CA SER A 339 -3.14 0.29 23.54
C SER A 339 -3.70 -1.10 23.82
N TYR A 340 -4.90 -1.15 24.36
CA TYR A 340 -5.65 -2.39 24.60
C TYR A 340 -7.12 -2.17 24.31
N ASN A 341 -7.71 -3.03 23.50
CA ASN A 341 -9.15 -3.02 23.22
C ASN A 341 -9.69 -4.43 22.96
N GLU A 342 -10.98 -4.57 23.21
CA GLU A 342 -11.82 -5.70 22.79
C GLU A 342 -12.89 -5.22 21.80
N GLY A 343 -13.36 -6.11 20.93
CA GLY A 343 -14.26 -5.74 19.83
C GLY A 343 -15.59 -5.12 20.23
N ASP A 344 -16.05 -5.41 21.46
CA ASP A 344 -17.30 -4.90 22.05
C ASP A 344 -17.09 -3.67 22.96
N ASP A 345 -15.88 -3.14 23.07
CA ASP A 345 -15.63 -1.94 23.85
C ASP A 345 -16.54 -0.77 23.42
N GLY A 346 -17.27 -0.19 24.38
CA GLY A 346 -18.17 0.93 24.15
C GLY A 346 -19.39 0.58 23.28
N VAL A 347 -19.77 -0.69 23.19
CA VAL A 347 -21.00 -1.17 22.56
C VAL A 347 -22.08 -1.31 23.63
N TYR A 348 -23.20 -0.59 23.47
CA TYR A 348 -24.28 -0.57 24.47
C TYR A 348 -25.61 -1.09 23.95
N PHE A 349 -25.92 -0.90 22.65
CA PHE A 349 -27.20 -1.27 22.06
C PHE A 349 -27.02 -1.86 20.67
N PHE A 350 -27.70 -2.98 20.39
CA PHE A 350 -27.83 -3.59 19.06
C PHE A 350 -26.50 -3.79 18.31
N ASP A 351 -25.42 -4.10 19.01
CA ASP A 351 -24.06 -4.29 18.46
C ASP A 351 -23.53 -3.12 17.60
N ILE A 352 -24.13 -1.93 17.72
CA ILE A 352 -23.71 -0.74 16.97
C ILE A 352 -22.29 -0.34 17.39
N GLY A 353 -21.39 -0.37 16.42
CA GLY A 353 -19.98 -0.04 16.62
C GLY A 353 -19.12 -1.19 17.13
N ARG A 354 -19.65 -2.42 17.20
CA ARG A 354 -18.86 -3.63 17.39
C ARG A 354 -17.85 -3.78 16.25
N VAL A 355 -16.72 -4.36 16.55
CA VAL A 355 -15.69 -4.72 15.58
C VAL A 355 -15.48 -6.22 15.62
N ASN A 356 -15.59 -6.88 14.47
CA ASN A 356 -15.64 -8.35 14.41
C ASN A 356 -14.32 -8.98 13.97
N THR A 357 -13.30 -8.19 13.59
CA THR A 357 -11.97 -8.70 13.24
C THR A 357 -10.86 -7.96 14.00
N ALA A 358 -9.81 -8.67 14.38
CA ALA A 358 -8.63 -8.06 15.00
C ALA A 358 -7.94 -7.07 14.03
N HIS A 359 -7.97 -7.36 12.73
CA HIS A 359 -7.45 -6.45 11.70
C HIS A 359 -8.15 -5.08 11.71
N ALA A 360 -9.49 -5.06 11.65
CA ALA A 360 -10.24 -3.80 11.67
C ALA A 360 -10.01 -3.02 12.96
N MET A 361 -9.93 -3.74 14.10
CA MET A 361 -9.65 -3.12 15.40
C MET A 361 -8.22 -2.56 15.47
N ALA A 362 -7.21 -3.33 15.06
CA ALA A 362 -5.82 -2.88 15.01
C ALA A 362 -5.68 -1.64 14.11
N SER A 363 -6.36 -1.62 12.96
CA SER A 363 -6.37 -0.46 12.06
C SER A 363 -6.83 0.81 12.76
N GLU A 364 -7.94 0.78 13.48
CA GLU A 364 -8.45 1.95 14.21
C GLU A 364 -7.57 2.36 15.40
N MET A 365 -7.01 1.36 16.11
CA MET A 365 -6.10 1.62 17.22
C MET A 365 -4.80 2.26 16.74
N VAL A 366 -4.19 1.74 15.67
CA VAL A 366 -2.96 2.28 15.08
C VAL A 366 -3.21 3.67 14.51
N GLN A 367 -4.33 3.88 13.82
CA GLN A 367 -4.72 5.21 13.35
C GLN A 367 -4.83 6.22 14.51
N ALA A 368 -5.40 5.80 15.66
CA ALA A 368 -5.47 6.67 16.83
C ALA A 368 -4.08 7.03 17.37
N VAL A 369 -3.16 6.06 17.42
CA VAL A 369 -1.77 6.26 17.85
C VAL A 369 -1.07 7.25 16.92
N VAL A 370 -1.07 7.00 15.61
CA VAL A 370 -0.38 7.85 14.62
C VAL A 370 -0.94 9.28 14.63
N LYS A 371 -2.26 9.45 14.66
CA LYS A 371 -2.89 10.77 14.78
C LYS A 371 -2.50 11.54 16.04
N MET A 372 -2.30 10.83 17.16
CA MET A 372 -1.88 11.48 18.41
C MET A 372 -0.37 11.77 18.42
N MET A 373 0.42 11.00 17.70
CA MET A 373 1.85 11.22 17.54
C MET A 373 2.14 12.48 16.71
N VAL A 374 1.32 12.76 15.69
CA VAL A 374 1.49 13.89 14.76
C VAL A 374 0.87 15.19 15.30
N LYS A 375 -0.15 15.11 16.16
CA LYS A 375 -0.82 16.31 16.75
C LYS A 375 0.00 16.98 17.82
#